data_3e689a9feddc5b191e8579fc4ed9aa03
#
_entry.id   3e689a9feddc5b191e8579fc4ed9aa03
#
_cell.length_a   1.000
_cell.length_b   1.000
_cell.length_c   1.000
_cell.angle_alpha   90.00
_cell.angle_beta   90.00
_cell.angle_gamma   90.00
#
_symmetry.space_group_name_H-M   'P 1'
#
loop_
_entity.id
_entity.type
_entity.pdbx_description
1 polymer ?
#
loop_
_entity_poly.entity_id
_entity_poly.type
_entity_poly.pdbx_seq_one_letter_code
_entity_poly.pdbx_strand_id
1 'polypeptide(L)'
;MQTHIARTLHDEHLATLALLARLETLLGRHAPTAGPDATSPAVAALLRDLGRAVAQEIGPHFAFEETELFPRLIDAGAGEMVALLVEEHAELLALAQELAALAAPARTGGFAPEAWARFHAAGAALTGALAAHVDKEEMGLLPAIDDLLDAETDSALAMILAQQR
;
A
#
# COMPACT_ATOMS: atom_id res chain seq x y z
N MET A 1 4.37 15.69 20.04
CA MET A 1 3.06 15.05 20.33
C MET A 1 2.57 14.53 19.00
N GLN A 2 2.28 13.27 18.87
CA GLN A 2 1.94 12.71 17.56
C GLN A 2 0.63 13.29 17.04
N THR A 3 0.63 13.88 15.83
CA THR A 3 -0.54 14.44 15.16
C THR A 3 -1.60 13.37 14.91
N HIS A 4 -2.85 13.78 14.69
CA HIS A 4 -3.94 12.86 14.41
C HIS A 4 -3.73 12.18 13.05
N ILE A 5 -3.27 12.95 12.04
CA ILE A 5 -3.02 12.42 10.70
C ILE A 5 -1.85 11.42 10.69
N ALA A 6 -0.74 11.70 11.37
CA ALA A 6 0.39 10.77 11.44
C ALA A 6 0.00 9.43 12.08
N ARG A 7 -0.83 9.44 13.14
CA ARG A 7 -1.36 8.20 13.73
C ARG A 7 -2.25 7.43 12.77
N THR A 8 -3.08 8.13 12.01
CA THR A 8 -4.01 7.50 11.07
C THR A 8 -3.24 6.82 9.92
N LEU A 9 -2.24 7.50 9.35
CA LEU A 9 -1.36 6.93 8.33
C LEU A 9 -0.58 5.73 8.88
N HIS A 10 -0.04 5.83 10.09
CA HIS A 10 0.61 4.71 10.77
C HIS A 10 -0.29 3.47 10.89
N ASP A 11 -1.54 3.64 11.30
CA ASP A 11 -2.49 2.53 11.40
C ASP A 11 -2.78 1.90 10.01
N GLU A 12 -2.83 2.70 8.95
CA GLU A 12 -2.98 2.22 7.57
C GLU A 12 -1.74 1.45 7.10
N HIS A 13 -0.53 1.93 7.43
CA HIS A 13 0.72 1.21 7.18
C HIS A 13 0.72 -0.17 7.86
N LEU A 14 0.32 -0.25 9.12
CA LEU A 14 0.25 -1.52 9.84
C LEU A 14 -0.72 -2.51 9.17
N ALA A 15 -1.87 -2.04 8.71
CA ALA A 15 -2.84 -2.87 8.00
C ALA A 15 -2.27 -3.38 6.67
N THR A 16 -1.60 -2.51 5.91
CA THR A 16 -0.92 -2.85 4.66
C THR A 16 0.19 -3.87 4.89
N LEU A 17 1.07 -3.66 5.85
CA LEU A 17 2.15 -4.60 6.20
C LEU A 17 1.61 -5.97 6.63
N ALA A 18 0.51 -6.01 7.37
CA ALA A 18 -0.15 -7.27 7.74
C ALA A 18 -0.67 -8.04 6.51
N LEU A 19 -1.20 -7.34 5.49
CA LEU A 19 -1.61 -7.94 4.24
C LEU A 19 -0.42 -8.47 3.44
N LEU A 20 0.67 -7.68 3.35
CA LEU A 20 1.92 -8.09 2.69
C LEU A 20 2.53 -9.34 3.34
N ALA A 21 2.54 -9.45 4.66
CA ALA A 21 3.02 -10.64 5.37
C ALA A 21 2.24 -11.91 5.01
N ARG A 22 0.92 -11.79 4.79
CA ARG A 22 0.09 -12.89 4.30
C ARG A 22 0.44 -13.27 2.86
N LEU A 23 0.70 -12.28 2.01
CA LEU A 23 1.14 -12.50 0.64
C LEU A 23 2.50 -13.19 0.59
N GLU A 24 3.49 -12.70 1.34
CA GLU A 24 4.81 -13.34 1.46
C GLU A 24 4.71 -14.78 1.92
N THR A 25 3.85 -15.06 2.90
CA THR A 25 3.59 -16.42 3.37
C THR A 25 3.07 -17.32 2.26
N LEU A 26 2.16 -16.81 1.40
CA LEU A 26 1.67 -17.55 0.24
C LEU A 26 2.78 -17.82 -0.77
N LEU A 27 3.54 -16.79 -1.12
CA LEU A 27 4.63 -16.89 -2.10
C LEU A 27 5.74 -17.83 -1.62
N GLY A 28 6.09 -17.77 -0.35
CA GLY A 28 7.12 -18.64 0.26
C GLY A 28 6.73 -20.11 0.34
N ARG A 29 5.42 -20.43 0.30
CA ARG A 29 4.92 -21.82 0.32
C ARG A 29 4.78 -22.45 -1.05
N HIS A 30 4.78 -21.66 -2.11
CA HIS A 30 4.50 -22.11 -3.48
C HIS A 30 5.58 -21.63 -4.44
N ALA A 31 6.22 -22.56 -5.14
CA ALA A 31 7.20 -22.20 -6.15
C ALA A 31 6.54 -21.44 -7.33
N PRO A 32 7.26 -20.58 -8.05
CA PRO A 32 6.73 -19.88 -9.21
C PRO A 32 6.12 -20.78 -10.31
N THR A 33 6.51 -22.06 -10.32
CA THR A 33 6.05 -23.07 -11.30
C THR A 33 4.87 -23.90 -10.80
N ALA A 34 4.46 -23.76 -9.52
CA ALA A 34 3.42 -24.58 -8.90
C ALA A 34 2.55 -23.70 -7.97
N GLY A 35 1.50 -23.13 -8.54
CA GLY A 35 0.58 -22.23 -7.82
C GLY A 35 -0.26 -22.95 -6.76
N PRO A 36 -0.86 -22.16 -5.85
CA PRO A 36 -1.76 -22.66 -4.82
C PRO A 36 -3.11 -23.10 -5.41
N ASP A 37 -3.86 -23.86 -4.62
CA ASP A 37 -5.30 -23.99 -4.82
C ASP A 37 -5.98 -22.66 -4.45
N ALA A 38 -6.31 -21.87 -5.47
CA ALA A 38 -6.94 -20.56 -5.32
C ALA A 38 -8.37 -20.65 -4.74
N THR A 39 -8.99 -21.85 -4.77
CA THR A 39 -10.33 -22.08 -4.20
C THR A 39 -10.29 -22.40 -2.72
N SER A 40 -9.12 -22.69 -2.16
CA SER A 40 -8.98 -22.88 -0.73
C SER A 40 -9.40 -21.60 0.02
N PRO A 41 -10.14 -21.70 1.15
CA PRO A 41 -10.69 -20.52 1.82
C PRO A 41 -9.66 -19.46 2.19
N ALA A 42 -8.47 -19.86 2.59
CA ALA A 42 -7.40 -18.94 2.98
C ALA A 42 -6.84 -18.17 1.78
N VAL A 43 -6.59 -18.84 0.66
CA VAL A 43 -6.09 -18.21 -0.57
C VAL A 43 -7.17 -17.33 -1.19
N ALA A 44 -8.39 -17.81 -1.30
CA ALA A 44 -9.50 -17.03 -1.82
C ALA A 44 -9.75 -15.75 -1.01
N ALA A 45 -9.62 -15.81 0.33
CA ALA A 45 -9.71 -14.65 1.20
C ALA A 45 -8.57 -13.66 0.91
N LEU A 46 -7.32 -14.12 0.83
CA LEU A 46 -6.17 -13.25 0.53
C LEU A 46 -6.32 -12.56 -0.83
N LEU A 47 -6.70 -13.30 -1.89
CA LEU A 47 -6.88 -12.72 -3.23
C LEU A 47 -7.99 -11.66 -3.27
N ARG A 48 -9.07 -11.86 -2.49
CA ARG A 48 -10.13 -10.87 -2.33
C ARG A 48 -9.63 -9.63 -1.59
N ASP A 49 -8.91 -9.84 -0.47
CA ASP A 49 -8.40 -8.76 0.36
C ASP A 49 -7.37 -7.91 -0.39
N LEU A 50 -6.50 -8.52 -1.21
CA LEU A 50 -5.57 -7.81 -2.11
C LEU A 50 -6.33 -6.90 -3.10
N GLY A 51 -7.36 -7.42 -3.77
CA GLY A 51 -8.14 -6.61 -4.70
C GLY A 51 -8.84 -5.43 -4.02
N ARG A 52 -9.36 -5.65 -2.80
CA ARG A 52 -9.98 -4.59 -2.00
C ARG A 52 -8.95 -3.55 -1.55
N ALA A 53 -7.80 -3.98 -1.03
CA ALA A 53 -6.76 -3.09 -0.54
C ALA A 53 -6.24 -2.17 -1.66
N VAL A 54 -6.01 -2.69 -2.87
CA VAL A 54 -5.57 -1.86 -4.00
C VAL A 54 -6.62 -0.80 -4.36
N ALA A 55 -7.89 -1.16 -4.37
CA ALA A 55 -8.96 -0.26 -4.81
C ALA A 55 -9.41 0.74 -3.74
N GLN A 56 -9.36 0.37 -2.46
CA GLN A 56 -10.00 1.11 -1.37
C GLN A 56 -9.03 1.58 -0.28
N GLU A 57 -7.79 1.12 -0.29
CA GLU A 57 -6.80 1.44 0.74
C GLU A 57 -5.55 2.05 0.10
N ILE A 58 -4.73 1.31 -0.64
CA ILE A 58 -3.44 1.76 -1.19
C ILE A 58 -3.61 2.95 -2.15
N GLY A 59 -4.48 2.84 -3.13
CA GLY A 59 -4.71 3.91 -4.11
C GLY A 59 -5.25 5.20 -3.48
N PRO A 60 -6.30 5.16 -2.66
CA PRO A 60 -6.79 6.33 -1.92
C PRO A 60 -5.77 6.91 -0.94
N HIS A 61 -4.96 6.09 -0.26
CA HIS A 61 -3.88 6.54 0.62
C HIS A 61 -2.86 7.39 -0.15
N PHE A 62 -2.28 6.87 -1.23
CA PHE A 62 -1.35 7.63 -2.07
C PHE A 62 -1.99 8.89 -2.66
N ALA A 63 -3.24 8.81 -3.12
CA ALA A 63 -3.95 9.98 -3.64
C ALA A 63 -4.14 11.06 -2.56
N PHE A 64 -4.47 10.69 -1.33
CA PHE A 64 -4.58 11.64 -0.22
C PHE A 64 -3.25 12.33 0.07
N GLU A 65 -2.17 11.57 0.14
CA GLU A 65 -0.84 12.13 0.38
C GLU A 65 -0.43 13.11 -0.72
N GLU A 66 -0.57 12.72 -1.97
CA GLU A 66 -0.18 13.55 -3.11
C GLU A 66 -1.04 14.81 -3.28
N THR A 67 -2.34 14.74 -2.98
CA THR A 67 -3.25 15.88 -3.21
C THR A 67 -3.41 16.78 -2.00
N GLU A 68 -3.34 16.23 -0.79
CA GLU A 68 -3.66 16.99 0.42
C GLU A 68 -2.45 17.22 1.33
N LEU A 69 -1.59 16.22 1.50
CA LEU A 69 -0.49 16.28 2.46
C LEU A 69 0.80 16.85 1.84
N PHE A 70 1.24 16.29 0.72
CA PHE A 70 2.52 16.65 0.10
C PHE A 70 2.65 18.12 -0.31
N PRO A 71 1.61 18.82 -0.85
CA PRO A 71 1.71 20.23 -1.13
C PRO A 71 2.09 21.06 0.11
N ARG A 72 1.55 20.72 1.28
CA ARG A 72 1.83 21.41 2.54
C ARG A 72 3.26 21.16 3.02
N LEU A 73 3.78 19.95 2.82
CA LEU A 73 5.15 19.60 3.15
C LEU A 73 6.17 20.25 2.20
N ILE A 74 5.83 20.40 0.91
CA ILE A 74 6.65 21.14 -0.07
C ILE A 74 6.77 22.60 0.37
N ASP A 75 5.65 23.24 0.73
CA ASP A 75 5.62 24.63 1.21
C ASP A 75 6.44 24.82 2.49
N ALA A 76 6.52 23.77 3.30
CA ALA A 76 7.34 23.73 4.53
C ALA A 76 8.82 23.37 4.29
N GLY A 77 9.24 23.12 3.04
CA GLY A 77 10.64 22.87 2.66
C GLY A 77 11.04 21.41 2.51
N ALA A 78 10.11 20.44 2.55
CA ALA A 78 10.36 19.01 2.41
C ALA A 78 10.27 18.48 0.95
N GLY A 79 10.45 19.34 -0.05
CA GLY A 79 10.19 19.00 -1.46
C GLY A 79 11.02 17.84 -2.02
N GLU A 80 12.27 17.67 -1.59
CA GLU A 80 13.12 16.56 -2.08
C GLU A 80 12.61 15.19 -1.60
N MET A 81 12.16 15.11 -0.36
CA MET A 81 11.57 13.90 0.20
C MET A 81 10.26 13.54 -0.52
N VAL A 82 9.40 14.54 -0.71
CA VAL A 82 8.12 14.36 -1.40
C VAL A 82 8.32 13.87 -2.84
N ALA A 83 9.27 14.44 -3.58
CA ALA A 83 9.52 14.04 -4.97
C ALA A 83 9.89 12.54 -5.07
N LEU A 84 10.70 12.04 -4.13
CA LEU A 84 11.05 10.62 -4.06
C LEU A 84 9.82 9.73 -3.79
N LEU A 85 8.97 10.13 -2.83
CA LEU A 85 7.78 9.36 -2.48
C LEU A 85 6.78 9.28 -3.65
N VAL A 86 6.57 10.38 -4.37
CA VAL A 86 5.69 10.41 -5.55
C VAL A 86 6.18 9.48 -6.66
N GLU A 87 7.49 9.42 -6.93
CA GLU A 87 8.05 8.46 -7.90
C GLU A 87 7.78 7.02 -7.47
N GLU A 88 7.98 6.70 -6.18
CA GLU A 88 7.72 5.37 -5.64
C GLU A 88 6.23 5.00 -5.69
N HIS A 89 5.31 5.93 -5.39
CA HIS A 89 3.87 5.69 -5.48
C HIS A 89 3.44 5.21 -6.87
N ALA A 90 3.97 5.84 -7.94
CA ALA A 90 3.63 5.46 -9.31
C ALA A 90 4.04 4.01 -9.61
N GLU A 91 5.24 3.60 -9.19
CA GLU A 91 5.74 2.24 -9.38
C GLU A 91 4.98 1.21 -8.53
N LEU A 92 4.74 1.54 -7.26
CA LEU A 92 4.03 0.68 -6.31
C LEU A 92 2.58 0.46 -6.73
N LEU A 93 1.90 1.51 -7.17
CA LEU A 93 0.52 1.42 -7.64
C LEU A 93 0.41 0.55 -8.89
N ALA A 94 1.36 0.65 -9.82
CA ALA A 94 1.39 -0.19 -11.02
C ALA A 94 1.55 -1.69 -10.66
N LEU A 95 2.47 -2.03 -9.74
CA LEU A 95 2.66 -3.40 -9.24
C LEU A 95 1.41 -3.92 -8.51
N ALA A 96 0.81 -3.10 -7.65
CA ALA A 96 -0.39 -3.47 -6.91
C ALA A 96 -1.59 -3.72 -7.84
N GLN A 97 -1.77 -2.88 -8.86
CA GLN A 97 -2.81 -3.04 -9.88
C GLN A 97 -2.60 -4.31 -10.72
N GLU A 98 -1.36 -4.61 -11.13
CA GLU A 98 -1.05 -5.86 -11.83
C GLU A 98 -1.40 -7.07 -10.96
N LEU A 99 -1.00 -7.05 -9.69
CA LEU A 99 -1.30 -8.12 -8.74
C LEU A 99 -2.81 -8.33 -8.57
N ALA A 100 -3.58 -7.27 -8.41
CA ALA A 100 -5.03 -7.32 -8.30
C ALA A 100 -5.69 -7.85 -9.58
N ALA A 101 -5.21 -7.44 -10.75
CA ALA A 101 -5.70 -7.90 -12.04
C ALA A 101 -5.47 -9.40 -12.25
N LEU A 102 -4.34 -9.95 -11.79
CA LEU A 102 -4.04 -11.39 -11.84
C LEU A 102 -4.84 -12.18 -10.78
N ALA A 103 -5.08 -11.58 -9.61
CA ALA A 103 -5.86 -12.20 -8.54
C ALA A 103 -7.35 -12.37 -8.88
N ALA A 104 -7.95 -11.41 -9.57
CA ALA A 104 -9.38 -11.39 -9.83
C ALA A 104 -9.92 -12.64 -10.56
N PRO A 105 -9.38 -13.06 -11.73
CA PRO A 105 -9.83 -14.26 -12.40
C PRO A 105 -9.45 -15.54 -11.65
N ALA A 106 -8.34 -15.54 -10.91
CA ALA A 106 -7.89 -16.72 -10.17
C ALA A 106 -8.86 -17.13 -9.05
N ARG A 107 -9.63 -16.21 -8.52
CA ARG A 107 -10.63 -16.48 -7.46
C ARG A 107 -11.74 -17.45 -7.87
N THR A 108 -12.02 -17.57 -9.16
CA THR A 108 -13.08 -18.43 -9.67
C THR A 108 -12.55 -19.56 -10.56
N GLY A 109 -11.46 -19.31 -11.29
CA GLY A 109 -10.90 -20.25 -12.25
C GLY A 109 -9.57 -20.88 -11.86
N GLY A 110 -8.99 -20.46 -10.72
CA GLY A 110 -7.63 -20.83 -10.36
C GLY A 110 -6.58 -20.03 -11.14
N PHE A 111 -5.33 -20.25 -10.84
CA PHE A 111 -4.23 -19.66 -11.62
C PHE A 111 -3.84 -20.56 -12.79
N ALA A 112 -3.81 -20.00 -14.00
CA ALA A 112 -3.02 -20.61 -15.08
C ALA A 112 -1.52 -20.52 -14.70
N PRO A 113 -0.67 -21.46 -15.16
CA PRO A 113 0.75 -21.48 -14.79
C PRO A 113 1.48 -20.16 -15.03
N GLU A 114 1.26 -19.54 -16.18
CA GLU A 114 1.89 -18.26 -16.54
C GLU A 114 1.34 -17.10 -15.69
N ALA A 115 0.05 -17.11 -15.37
CA ALA A 115 -0.56 -16.10 -14.51
C ALA A 115 -0.03 -16.22 -13.07
N TRP A 116 0.16 -17.44 -12.57
CA TRP A 116 0.78 -17.66 -11.27
C TRP A 116 2.23 -17.18 -11.25
N ALA A 117 3.04 -17.52 -12.25
CA ALA A 117 4.42 -17.09 -12.32
C ALA A 117 4.54 -15.55 -12.28
N ARG A 118 3.66 -14.85 -13.02
CA ARG A 118 3.58 -13.38 -13.00
C ARG A 118 3.11 -12.86 -11.65
N PHE A 119 2.06 -13.43 -11.07
CA PHE A 119 1.56 -13.07 -9.75
C PHE A 119 2.65 -13.23 -8.68
N HIS A 120 3.40 -14.33 -8.73
CA HIS A 120 4.51 -14.59 -7.81
C HIS A 120 5.61 -13.54 -7.93
N ALA A 121 6.01 -13.19 -9.16
CA ALA A 121 7.05 -12.19 -9.40
C ALA A 121 6.59 -10.79 -8.99
N ALA A 122 5.39 -10.36 -9.39
CA ALA A 122 4.82 -9.07 -9.03
C ALA A 122 4.59 -8.95 -7.51
N GLY A 123 4.12 -10.03 -6.88
CA GLY A 123 3.91 -10.07 -5.44
C GLY A 123 5.22 -9.95 -4.65
N ALA A 124 6.28 -10.65 -5.07
CA ALA A 124 7.59 -10.54 -4.43
C ALA A 124 8.19 -9.13 -4.60
N ALA A 125 8.03 -8.52 -5.77
CA ALA A 125 8.47 -7.15 -6.01
C ALA A 125 7.69 -6.14 -5.15
N LEU A 126 6.36 -6.26 -5.12
CA LEU A 126 5.51 -5.37 -4.34
C LEU A 126 5.80 -5.46 -2.85
N THR A 127 5.91 -6.66 -2.28
CA THR A 127 6.16 -6.82 -0.84
C THR A 127 7.45 -6.14 -0.41
N GLY A 128 8.54 -6.34 -1.16
CA GLY A 128 9.82 -5.70 -0.86
C GLY A 128 9.79 -4.18 -1.03
N ALA A 129 9.25 -3.70 -2.14
CA ALA A 129 9.23 -2.28 -2.45
C ALA A 129 8.28 -1.48 -1.52
N LEU A 130 7.06 -2.00 -1.28
CA LEU A 130 6.09 -1.32 -0.43
C LEU A 130 6.49 -1.33 1.05
N ALA A 131 7.11 -2.40 1.54
CA ALA A 131 7.66 -2.41 2.90
C ALA A 131 8.77 -1.36 3.07
N ALA A 132 9.69 -1.26 2.12
CA ALA A 132 10.76 -0.25 2.15
C ALA A 132 10.22 1.19 2.01
N HIS A 133 9.14 1.39 1.28
CA HIS A 133 8.43 2.66 1.16
C HIS A 133 7.81 3.06 2.50
N VAL A 134 7.04 2.18 3.12
CA VAL A 134 6.45 2.39 4.46
C VAL A 134 7.53 2.73 5.49
N ASP A 135 8.67 2.02 5.48
CA ASP A 135 9.78 2.33 6.40
C ASP A 135 10.31 3.77 6.21
N LYS A 136 10.37 4.27 4.97
CA LYS A 136 10.80 5.67 4.72
C LYS A 136 9.79 6.67 5.25
N GLU A 137 8.50 6.38 5.08
CA GLU A 137 7.45 7.26 5.60
C GLU A 137 7.41 7.25 7.12
N GLU A 138 7.51 6.11 7.75
CA GLU A 138 7.59 5.99 9.21
C GLU A 138 8.80 6.73 9.80
N MET A 139 9.96 6.68 9.12
CA MET A 139 11.19 7.32 9.61
C MET A 139 11.35 8.78 9.18
N GLY A 140 10.71 9.21 8.09
CA GLY A 140 10.88 10.54 7.50
C GLY A 140 9.61 11.36 7.45
N LEU A 141 8.57 10.83 6.78
CA LEU A 141 7.32 11.56 6.54
C LEU A 141 6.54 11.82 7.83
N LEU A 142 6.28 10.80 8.65
CA LEU A 142 5.48 10.95 9.87
C LEU A 142 6.14 11.89 10.89
N PRO A 143 7.46 11.83 11.17
CA PRO A 143 8.12 12.86 11.96
C PRO A 143 8.02 14.26 11.35
N ALA A 144 8.15 14.42 10.04
CA ALA A 144 8.01 15.72 9.39
C ALA A 144 6.58 16.30 9.53
N ILE A 145 5.56 15.45 9.47
CA ILE A 145 4.16 15.83 9.75
C ILE A 145 4.05 16.39 11.17
N ASP A 146 4.60 15.69 12.16
CA ASP A 146 4.54 16.10 13.56
C ASP A 146 5.27 17.43 13.84
N ASP A 147 6.33 17.73 13.09
CA ASP A 147 7.14 18.91 13.25
C ASP A 147 6.59 20.13 12.47
N LEU A 148 5.96 19.91 11.34
CA LEU A 148 5.61 20.96 10.37
C LEU A 148 4.13 21.36 10.39
N LEU A 149 3.23 20.47 10.80
CA LEU A 149 1.79 20.77 10.82
C LEU A 149 1.33 21.36 12.15
N ASP A 150 0.59 22.45 12.07
CA ASP A 150 -0.14 22.97 13.23
C ASP A 150 -1.44 22.19 13.52
N ALA A 151 -2.02 22.40 14.69
CA ALA A 151 -3.19 21.64 15.13
C ALA A 151 -4.45 21.90 14.27
N GLU A 152 -4.57 23.06 13.63
CA GLU A 152 -5.69 23.38 12.73
C GLU A 152 -5.57 22.60 11.44
N THR A 153 -4.38 22.59 10.83
CA THR A 153 -4.07 21.84 9.61
C THR A 153 -4.19 20.33 9.85
N ASP A 154 -3.67 19.81 10.97
CA ASP A 154 -3.80 18.40 11.35
C ASP A 154 -5.28 17.99 11.44
N SER A 155 -6.12 18.79 12.11
CA SER A 155 -7.55 18.52 12.23
C SER A 155 -8.26 18.56 10.90
N ALA A 156 -7.93 19.50 10.02
CA ALA A 156 -8.51 19.61 8.69
C ALA A 156 -8.17 18.40 7.82
N LEU A 157 -6.91 17.97 7.78
CA LEU A 157 -6.46 16.79 7.04
C LEU A 157 -7.10 15.50 7.55
N ALA A 158 -7.19 15.34 8.87
CA ALA A 158 -7.86 14.19 9.47
C ALA A 158 -9.34 14.10 9.07
N MET A 159 -10.04 15.22 8.95
CA MET A 159 -11.43 15.26 8.47
C MET A 159 -11.53 14.88 6.99
N ILE A 160 -10.61 15.36 6.14
CA ILE A 160 -10.57 15.02 4.71
C ILE A 160 -10.36 13.52 4.54
N LEU A 161 -9.36 12.95 5.21
CA LEU A 161 -9.05 11.53 5.14
C LEU A 161 -10.23 10.65 5.61
N ALA A 162 -10.92 11.06 6.67
CA ALA A 162 -12.09 10.35 7.15
C ALA A 162 -13.27 10.34 6.18
N GLN A 163 -13.39 11.32 5.28
CA GLN A 163 -14.44 11.40 4.25
C GLN A 163 -14.16 10.54 3.02
N GLN A 164 -12.92 10.11 2.82
CA GLN A 164 -12.50 9.27 1.69
C GLN A 164 -12.66 7.76 1.95
N ARG A 165 -13.00 7.39 3.18
CA ARG A 165 -13.22 6.01 3.65
C ARG A 165 -14.69 5.64 3.62
#